data_3a5e84ba6a57467e8dc21f0dcb0d2e73
#
_entry.id   3a5e84ba6a57467e8dc21f0dcb0d2e73
#
_cell.length_a   1.000
_cell.length_b   1.000
_cell.length_c   1.000
_cell.angle_alpha   90.00
_cell.angle_beta   90.00
_cell.angle_gamma   90.00
#
_symmetry.space_group_name_H-M   'P 1'
#
loop_
_entity.id
_entity.type
_entity.pdbx_description
1 polymer ?
#
loop_
_entity_poly.entity_id
_entity_poly.type
_entity_poly.pdbx_seq_one_letter_code
_entity_poly.pdbx_strand_id
1 'polypeptide(L)' 'HLVKCAEKEKTFCLNGGLCYVIPTIPSPFCRCVENYTGARCE' A
#
# COMPACT_ATOMS: atom_id res chain seq x y z
N HIS A 1 7.32 -11.54 5.38
CA HIS A 1 6.03 -11.82 4.76
C HIS A 1 5.18 -10.58 4.65
N LEU A 2 4.58 -10.38 3.48
CA LEU A 2 3.67 -9.28 3.26
C LEU A 2 2.25 -9.70 3.55
N VAL A 3 1.53 -8.87 4.29
CA VAL A 3 0.13 -9.12 4.58
C VAL A 3 -0.67 -8.00 3.92
N LYS A 4 -1.76 -8.37 3.24
CA LYS A 4 -2.61 -7.37 2.61
C LYS A 4 -3.26 -6.50 3.68
N CYS A 5 -3.41 -5.21 3.39
CA CYS A 5 -4.03 -4.28 4.32
C CYS A 5 -5.47 -4.65 4.62
N ALA A 6 -5.92 -4.30 5.81
CA ALA A 6 -7.33 -4.41 6.17
C ALA A 6 -8.14 -3.41 5.34
N GLU A 7 -9.46 -3.60 5.31
CA GLU A 7 -10.35 -2.75 4.52
C GLU A 7 -10.16 -1.26 4.78
N LYS A 8 -10.02 -0.90 6.03
CA LYS A 8 -9.89 0.51 6.41
C LYS A 8 -8.58 1.12 5.94
N GLU A 9 -7.61 0.30 5.56
CA GLU A 9 -6.31 0.78 5.11
C GLU A 9 -6.12 0.68 3.61
N LYS A 10 -7.03 0.01 2.92
CA LYS A 10 -6.93 -0.17 1.47
C LYS A 10 -6.91 1.15 0.71
N THR A 11 -7.61 2.15 1.23
CA THR A 11 -7.67 3.46 0.58
C THR A 11 -6.40 4.27 0.75
N PHE A 12 -5.45 3.77 1.54
CA PHE A 12 -4.15 4.43 1.66
C PHE A 12 -3.44 4.50 0.31
N CYS A 13 -3.57 3.45 -0.50
CA CYS A 13 -2.94 3.41 -1.81
C CYS A 13 -3.90 3.95 -2.87
N LEU A 14 -3.42 4.88 -3.67
CA LEU A 14 -4.21 5.52 -4.71
C LEU A 14 -3.92 4.90 -6.07
N ASN A 15 -4.75 5.24 -7.06
CA ASN A 15 -4.51 4.86 -8.45
C ASN A 15 -4.30 3.36 -8.68
N GLY A 16 -5.03 2.54 -7.95
CA GLY A 16 -4.98 1.10 -8.15
C GLY A 16 -3.77 0.42 -7.52
N GLY A 17 -3.03 1.12 -6.67
CA GLY A 17 -1.92 0.51 -5.97
C GLY A 17 -2.38 -0.57 -5.00
N LEU A 18 -1.49 -1.52 -4.73
CA LEU A 18 -1.76 -2.59 -3.78
C LEU A 18 -1.21 -2.22 -2.41
N CYS A 19 -2.03 -2.38 -1.38
CA CYS A 19 -1.63 -2.05 -0.02
C CYS A 19 -1.16 -3.29 0.73
N TYR A 20 0.00 -3.19 1.40
CA TYR A 20 0.57 -4.27 2.18
C TYR A 20 1.06 -3.75 3.52
N VAL A 21 1.07 -4.63 4.49
CA VAL A 21 1.62 -4.34 5.82
C VAL A 21 2.68 -5.37 6.13
N ILE A 22 3.80 -4.92 6.68
CA ILE A 22 4.86 -5.80 7.16
C ILE A 22 4.73 -5.85 8.69
N PRO A 23 4.63 -7.05 9.29
CA PRO A 23 4.40 -7.16 10.74
C PRO A 23 5.42 -6.42 11.60
N THR A 24 6.64 -6.27 11.12
CA THR A 24 7.70 -5.59 11.88
C THR A 24 7.69 -4.07 11.67
N ILE A 25 6.86 -3.58 10.76
CA ILE A 25 6.78 -2.14 10.47
C ILE A 25 5.35 -1.70 10.69
N PRO A 26 5.10 -0.71 11.56
CA PRO A 26 3.73 -0.32 11.92
C PRO A 26 3.01 0.53 10.89
N SER A 27 3.56 0.67 9.70
CA SER A 27 2.93 1.49 8.66
C SER A 27 2.68 0.67 7.40
N PRO A 28 1.55 0.88 6.71
CA PRO A 28 1.32 0.23 5.44
C PRO A 28 2.21 0.82 4.34
N PHE A 29 2.42 0.06 3.29
CA PHE A 29 3.11 0.58 2.13
C PHE A 29 2.37 0.17 0.87
N CYS A 30 2.61 0.91 -0.21
CA CYS A 30 1.91 0.69 -1.46
C CYS A 30 2.84 0.13 -2.53
N ARG A 31 2.31 -0.82 -3.28
CA ARG A 31 2.96 -1.33 -4.46
C ARG A 31 2.27 -0.67 -5.64
N CYS A 32 2.95 0.27 -6.28
CA CYS A 32 2.33 1.10 -7.30
C CYS A 32 2.28 0.42 -8.65
N VAL A 33 1.25 0.76 -9.42
CA VAL A 33 1.19 0.34 -10.81
C VAL A 33 2.11 1.26 -11.63
N GLU A 34 2.34 0.85 -12.87
CA GLU A 34 3.16 1.61 -13.79
C GLU A 34 2.67 3.05 -13.90
N ASN A 35 3.59 3.98 -14.01
CA ASN A 35 3.34 5.41 -14.15
C ASN A 35 2.95 6.13 -12.85
N TYR A 36 2.89 5.42 -11.74
CA TYR A 36 2.60 6.04 -10.46
C TYR A 36 3.75 5.79 -9.49
N THR A 37 4.08 6.79 -8.71
CA THR A 37 5.16 6.71 -7.75
C THR A 37 4.75 7.35 -6.43
N GLY A 38 5.66 7.32 -5.46
CA GLY A 38 5.39 7.90 -4.16
C GLY A 38 4.85 6.86 -3.19
N ALA A 39 4.80 7.22 -1.91
CA ALA A 39 4.39 6.30 -0.86
C ALA A 39 2.94 5.83 -1.00
N ARG A 40 2.11 6.64 -1.65
CA ARG A 40 0.70 6.35 -1.83
C ARG A 40 0.31 6.17 -3.29
N CYS A 41 1.29 6.05 -4.17
CA CYS A 41 1.04 5.91 -5.61
C CYS A 41 0.31 7.12 -6.19
N GLU A 42 0.78 8.28 -5.84
CA GLU A 42 0.20 9.54 -6.31
C GLU A 42 0.59 9.86 -7.74
#